data_cfddc1e144ef7a5509a8b6d31bb71e9a
#
_entry.id   cfddc1e144ef7a5509a8b6d31bb71e9a
#
_cell.length_a   1.000
_cell.length_b   1.000
_cell.length_c   1.000
_cell.angle_alpha   90.00
_cell.angle_beta   90.00
_cell.angle_gamma   90.00
#
_symmetry.space_group_name_H-M   'P 1'
#
loop_
_entity.id
_entity.type
_entity.pdbx_description
1 polymer ?
#
loop_
_entity_poly.entity_id
_entity_poly.type
_entity_poly.pdbx_seq_one_letter_code
_entity_poly.pdbx_strand_id
1 'polypeptide(L)'
;MVRISKIVILLLSIISIELIAQEISGETPFTRQDTLRGSITPERAWWDLNYYHLDISINPEKKTIKGKNTIGYTVLKKYDMMQIDLQEPLIITSATQNNTALEINRDGNAYFIKLEKTQNIGDVNYVIVEYEGEPKEAVRAPWDGGFSWEKDENGNHFIATSCQGLGASVWWPNKDHMYDEVDSMLMSINVPNNLMNVSNGRLRKVSSHDDNTTTYHWFVSNPINNYGVNVNIGDYVKFSEIYDGEKGKLDVDYYVLRYNLEKAKIHFMDVPKMLDAFEHWFGPYPFYEDGYKLVEVPYLGMEHQSSITYGNKYLKGYLGRDPSNTGWGLKFDFIIIHESGHEWFANNITYIDIADMWVHEGFTAYSENLFLNYHNGKEAGADYTIGTRRGIKNEKPIIGIYDVNSKGSGDMYSKGANLLHTIRQITNDDEKWRKTLRGLNKTFYHQTVTSNQIENYISENIGFDLKYVFDQYLRDIRIPILEYTIKNKKFKYRWSNTIDGFNMPIEVIIDKKKKWLSPTNSWKEMSIKNKTIEVDRDYYVYTE
;
A
#
# COMPACT_ATOMS: atom_id res chain seq x y z
N MET A 1 29.46 -17.25 -45.40
CA MET A 1 29.48 -17.97 -44.09
C MET A 1 30.25 -17.27 -42.98
N VAL A 2 31.21 -16.38 -43.24
CA VAL A 2 32.08 -15.76 -42.19
C VAL A 2 31.42 -14.54 -41.49
N ARG A 3 30.44 -13.86 -42.09
CA ARG A 3 29.80 -12.68 -41.47
C ARG A 3 28.71 -13.00 -40.42
N ILE A 4 28.03 -14.13 -40.55
CA ILE A 4 27.00 -14.57 -39.60
C ILE A 4 27.65 -15.04 -38.29
N SER A 5 28.79 -15.70 -38.35
CA SER A 5 29.52 -16.18 -37.17
C SER A 5 30.01 -15.06 -36.25
N LYS A 6 30.40 -13.89 -36.80
CA LYS A 6 30.88 -12.75 -35.99
C LYS A 6 29.75 -12.01 -35.25
N ILE A 7 28.54 -11.95 -35.83
CA ILE A 7 27.35 -11.32 -35.19
C ILE A 7 26.85 -12.20 -34.07
N VAL A 8 26.80 -13.51 -34.25
CA VAL A 8 26.37 -14.46 -33.21
C VAL A 8 27.35 -14.47 -32.03
N ILE A 9 28.66 -14.39 -32.29
CA ILE A 9 29.68 -14.34 -31.23
C ILE A 9 29.60 -13.00 -30.47
N LEU A 10 29.29 -11.88 -31.15
CA LEU A 10 29.13 -10.58 -30.50
C LEU A 10 27.85 -10.52 -29.64
N LEU A 11 26.74 -11.10 -30.11
CA LEU A 11 25.50 -11.21 -29.33
C LEU A 11 25.67 -12.12 -28.11
N LEU A 12 26.35 -13.26 -28.26
CA LEU A 12 26.63 -14.14 -27.12
C LEU A 12 27.61 -13.51 -26.12
N SER A 13 28.53 -12.66 -26.54
CA SER A 13 29.44 -11.93 -25.64
C SER A 13 28.73 -10.81 -24.90
N ILE A 14 27.75 -10.14 -25.50
CA ILE A 14 26.93 -9.11 -24.81
C ILE A 14 26.02 -9.74 -23.74
N ILE A 15 25.35 -10.85 -24.06
CA ILE A 15 24.56 -11.62 -23.11
C ILE A 15 25.40 -12.15 -21.95
N SER A 16 26.63 -12.59 -22.24
CA SER A 16 27.55 -13.08 -21.20
C SER A 16 28.07 -11.94 -20.30
N ILE A 17 28.24 -10.73 -20.83
CA ILE A 17 28.68 -9.56 -20.05
C ILE A 17 27.53 -9.06 -19.14
N GLU A 18 26.28 -9.07 -19.59
CA GLU A 18 25.14 -8.73 -18.76
C GLU A 18 24.93 -9.73 -17.62
N LEU A 19 25.04 -11.03 -17.90
CA LEU A 19 25.00 -12.09 -16.88
C LEU A 19 26.15 -11.99 -15.86
N ILE A 20 27.35 -11.68 -16.30
CA ILE A 20 28.53 -11.49 -15.42
C ILE A 20 28.38 -10.18 -14.61
N ALA A 21 27.81 -9.11 -15.17
CA ALA A 21 27.55 -7.88 -14.46
C ALA A 21 26.50 -8.07 -13.35
N GLN A 22 25.47 -8.89 -13.57
CA GLN A 22 24.47 -9.26 -12.55
C GLN A 22 25.07 -10.15 -11.45
N GLU A 23 25.94 -11.11 -11.78
CA GLU A 23 26.65 -11.91 -10.77
C GLU A 23 27.62 -11.08 -9.90
N ILE A 24 28.20 -10.01 -10.44
CA ILE A 24 29.09 -9.11 -9.68
C ILE A 24 28.30 -8.17 -8.76
N SER A 25 27.04 -7.84 -9.08
CA SER A 25 26.17 -6.99 -8.24
C SER A 25 25.59 -7.72 -7.03
N GLY A 26 25.63 -9.04 -6.99
CA GLY A 26 25.01 -9.86 -5.93
C GLY A 26 23.48 -9.83 -5.97
N GLU A 27 22.86 -9.28 -7.01
CA GLU A 27 21.42 -9.28 -7.21
C GLU A 27 20.99 -10.58 -7.89
N THR A 28 19.99 -11.24 -7.32
CA THR A 28 19.37 -12.41 -7.95
C THR A 28 18.68 -11.94 -9.23
N PRO A 29 19.01 -12.51 -10.41
CA PRO A 29 18.37 -12.10 -11.65
C PRO A 29 16.86 -12.40 -11.59
N PHE A 30 16.04 -11.47 -12.11
CA PHE A 30 14.61 -11.68 -12.22
C PHE A 30 14.30 -12.85 -13.14
N THR A 31 13.33 -13.66 -12.73
CA THR A 31 12.88 -14.84 -13.44
C THR A 31 11.69 -14.52 -14.36
N ARG A 32 11.30 -15.47 -15.21
CA ARG A 32 10.06 -15.40 -15.95
C ARG A 32 8.84 -15.27 -15.02
N GLN A 33 8.86 -15.91 -13.84
CA GLN A 33 7.76 -15.82 -12.87
C GLN A 33 7.63 -14.40 -12.28
N ASP A 34 8.75 -13.71 -12.04
CA ASP A 34 8.73 -12.32 -11.60
C ASP A 34 8.10 -11.40 -12.67
N THR A 35 8.42 -11.61 -13.95
CA THR A 35 7.80 -10.89 -15.07
C THR A 35 6.32 -11.22 -15.19
N LEU A 36 5.92 -12.51 -15.14
CA LEU A 36 4.51 -12.91 -15.19
C LEU A 36 3.72 -12.33 -14.02
N ARG A 37 4.33 -12.20 -12.85
CA ARG A 37 3.70 -11.62 -11.67
C ARG A 37 3.61 -10.09 -11.74
N GLY A 38 4.69 -9.41 -12.15
CA GLY A 38 4.84 -7.96 -12.03
C GLY A 38 4.52 -7.15 -13.28
N SER A 39 4.20 -7.79 -14.43
CA SER A 39 3.93 -7.06 -15.68
C SER A 39 2.47 -7.12 -16.13
N ILE A 40 2.07 -6.12 -16.93
CA ILE A 40 0.78 -6.12 -17.61
C ILE A 40 0.95 -6.92 -18.92
N THR A 41 0.84 -8.24 -18.80
CA THR A 41 0.96 -9.16 -19.95
C THR A 41 -0.14 -8.91 -20.99
N PRO A 42 0.06 -9.30 -22.27
CA PRO A 42 -1.01 -9.26 -23.26
C PRO A 42 -2.28 -10.01 -22.81
N GLU A 43 -2.13 -11.10 -22.06
CA GLU A 43 -3.20 -11.95 -21.54
C GLU A 43 -3.99 -11.30 -20.38
N ARG A 44 -3.44 -10.25 -19.76
CA ARG A 44 -4.13 -9.37 -18.80
C ARG A 44 -4.68 -8.12 -19.45
N ALA A 45 -3.97 -7.50 -20.40
CA ALA A 45 -4.24 -6.16 -20.92
C ALA A 45 -5.44 -6.03 -21.87
N TRP A 46 -6.06 -7.14 -22.31
CA TRP A 46 -7.14 -7.13 -23.30
C TRP A 46 -8.53 -7.03 -22.69
N TRP A 47 -8.67 -7.17 -21.37
CA TRP A 47 -9.92 -7.16 -20.63
C TRP A 47 -9.83 -6.29 -19.39
N ASP A 48 -10.95 -5.67 -19.06
CA ASP A 48 -11.19 -4.82 -17.90
C ASP A 48 -11.98 -5.60 -16.86
N LEU A 49 -11.57 -5.56 -15.62
CA LEU A 49 -12.13 -6.34 -14.54
C LEU A 49 -13.29 -5.60 -13.87
N ASN A 50 -14.52 -6.13 -13.96
CA ASN A 50 -15.69 -5.43 -13.43
C ASN A 50 -16.26 -6.07 -12.16
N TYR A 51 -16.15 -7.41 -12.03
CA TYR A 51 -16.83 -8.11 -10.95
C TYR A 51 -16.12 -9.37 -10.53
N TYR A 52 -16.09 -9.62 -9.22
CA TYR A 52 -15.79 -10.93 -8.65
C TYR A 52 -16.94 -11.44 -7.78
N HIS A 53 -17.22 -12.76 -7.89
CA HIS A 53 -17.94 -13.47 -6.85
C HIS A 53 -17.07 -14.63 -6.35
N LEU A 54 -16.46 -14.43 -5.19
CA LEU A 54 -15.66 -15.44 -4.49
C LEU A 54 -16.59 -16.24 -3.58
N ASP A 55 -16.87 -17.49 -3.93
CA ASP A 55 -17.75 -18.41 -3.22
C ASP A 55 -16.93 -19.62 -2.75
N ILE A 56 -16.57 -19.64 -1.46
CA ILE A 56 -15.59 -20.58 -0.91
C ILE A 56 -16.03 -21.18 0.43
N SER A 57 -15.59 -22.41 0.68
CA SER A 57 -15.62 -23.06 1.98
C SER A 57 -14.22 -23.17 2.57
N ILE A 58 -14.10 -22.82 3.85
CA ILE A 58 -12.86 -22.89 4.62
C ILE A 58 -13.00 -23.99 5.68
N ASN A 59 -12.09 -24.95 5.67
CA ASN A 59 -12.00 -26.00 6.67
C ASN A 59 -10.83 -25.74 7.62
N PRO A 60 -11.07 -25.19 8.82
CA PRO A 60 -10.02 -24.86 9.78
C PRO A 60 -9.21 -26.07 10.28
N GLU A 61 -9.87 -27.23 10.44
CA GLU A 61 -9.22 -28.44 10.96
C GLU A 61 -8.22 -29.02 9.97
N LYS A 62 -8.54 -28.94 8.67
CA LYS A 62 -7.67 -29.44 7.61
C LYS A 62 -6.76 -28.35 7.02
N LYS A 63 -6.96 -27.09 7.39
CA LYS A 63 -6.29 -25.91 6.81
C LYS A 63 -6.47 -25.85 5.28
N THR A 64 -7.66 -26.19 4.78
CA THR A 64 -7.96 -26.23 3.33
C THR A 64 -9.02 -25.22 2.95
N ILE A 65 -8.96 -24.78 1.71
CA ILE A 65 -10.00 -23.96 1.05
C ILE A 65 -10.45 -24.65 -0.23
N LYS A 66 -11.72 -24.47 -0.57
CA LYS A 66 -12.32 -24.98 -1.79
C LYS A 66 -13.45 -24.07 -2.22
N GLY A 67 -13.54 -23.81 -3.51
CA GLY A 67 -14.66 -23.05 -4.06
C GLY A 67 -14.40 -22.57 -5.47
N LYS A 68 -14.98 -21.41 -5.79
CA LYS A 68 -14.90 -20.82 -7.13
C LYS A 68 -14.83 -19.31 -7.06
N ASN A 69 -14.25 -18.72 -8.09
CA ASN A 69 -14.35 -17.29 -8.38
C ASN A 69 -15.05 -17.09 -9.73
N THR A 70 -16.15 -16.35 -9.74
CA THR A 70 -16.80 -15.88 -10.97
C THR A 70 -16.21 -14.52 -11.32
N ILE A 71 -15.58 -14.41 -12.47
CA ILE A 71 -14.84 -13.25 -12.97
C ILE A 71 -15.67 -12.61 -14.07
N GLY A 72 -16.24 -11.43 -13.80
CA GLY A 72 -16.93 -10.59 -14.77
C GLY A 72 -15.99 -9.57 -15.37
N TYR A 73 -16.01 -9.40 -16.70
CA TYR A 73 -15.09 -8.52 -17.40
C TYR A 73 -15.69 -7.92 -18.67
N THR A 74 -15.14 -6.76 -19.07
CA THR A 74 -15.42 -6.11 -20.35
C THR A 74 -14.23 -6.30 -21.30
N VAL A 75 -14.50 -6.64 -22.55
CA VAL A 75 -13.48 -6.85 -23.57
C VAL A 75 -12.97 -5.50 -24.10
N LEU A 76 -11.68 -5.22 -23.91
CA LEU A 76 -11.02 -4.00 -24.41
C LEU A 76 -10.36 -4.19 -25.79
N LYS A 77 -9.86 -5.41 -26.05
CA LYS A 77 -9.19 -5.77 -27.32
C LYS A 77 -9.58 -7.18 -27.71
N LYS A 78 -9.59 -7.47 -29.02
CA LYS A 78 -9.83 -8.83 -29.51
C LYS A 78 -8.70 -9.76 -29.09
N TYR A 79 -9.00 -10.71 -28.21
CA TYR A 79 -8.09 -11.73 -27.72
C TYR A 79 -8.88 -12.93 -27.19
N ASP A 80 -8.22 -14.04 -26.92
CA ASP A 80 -8.87 -15.26 -26.47
C ASP A 80 -8.04 -16.08 -25.45
N MET A 81 -6.99 -15.50 -24.92
CA MET A 81 -6.20 -16.06 -23.83
C MET A 81 -6.27 -15.16 -22.60
N MET A 82 -6.71 -15.68 -21.47
CA MET A 82 -6.84 -14.94 -20.21
C MET A 82 -5.81 -15.46 -19.21
N GLN A 83 -5.02 -14.56 -18.61
CA GLN A 83 -4.15 -14.91 -17.49
C GLN A 83 -4.91 -14.72 -16.19
N ILE A 84 -4.94 -15.77 -15.36
CA ILE A 84 -5.39 -15.77 -13.96
C ILE A 84 -4.27 -16.35 -13.11
N ASP A 85 -4.01 -15.74 -11.97
CA ASP A 85 -2.92 -16.13 -11.09
C ASP A 85 -3.45 -16.89 -9.89
N LEU A 86 -2.76 -17.98 -9.53
CA LEU A 86 -2.98 -18.76 -8.32
C LEU A 86 -1.67 -19.46 -7.93
N GLN A 87 -1.17 -19.15 -6.73
CA GLN A 87 0.12 -19.64 -6.26
C GLN A 87 0.00 -21.07 -5.71
N GLU A 88 1.08 -21.84 -5.89
CA GLU A 88 1.23 -23.12 -5.22
C GLU A 88 1.16 -22.96 -3.68
N PRO A 89 0.60 -23.95 -2.99
CA PRO A 89 0.17 -25.29 -3.46
C PRO A 89 -1.29 -25.38 -3.94
N LEU A 90 -2.00 -24.25 -4.06
CA LEU A 90 -3.37 -24.23 -4.60
C LEU A 90 -3.39 -24.58 -6.09
N ILE A 91 -4.49 -25.20 -6.54
CA ILE A 91 -4.69 -25.59 -7.94
C ILE A 91 -6.05 -25.12 -8.46
N ILE A 92 -6.06 -24.63 -9.69
CA ILE A 92 -7.30 -24.46 -10.47
C ILE A 92 -7.70 -25.85 -11.00
N THR A 93 -8.89 -26.28 -10.66
CA THR A 93 -9.41 -27.60 -11.04
C THR A 93 -10.25 -27.55 -12.31
N SER A 94 -10.92 -26.43 -12.56
CA SER A 94 -11.69 -26.22 -13.79
C SER A 94 -11.85 -24.73 -14.10
N ALA A 95 -12.07 -24.42 -15.38
CA ALA A 95 -12.56 -23.12 -15.83
C ALA A 95 -13.70 -23.33 -16.83
N THR A 96 -14.74 -22.50 -16.74
CA THR A 96 -15.91 -22.60 -17.63
C THR A 96 -16.37 -21.22 -18.08
N GLN A 97 -16.89 -21.17 -19.31
CA GLN A 97 -17.60 -20.01 -19.83
C GLN A 97 -18.90 -20.49 -20.51
N ASN A 98 -20.05 -19.95 -20.15
CA ASN A 98 -21.36 -20.35 -20.68
C ASN A 98 -21.60 -21.86 -20.60
N ASN A 99 -21.20 -22.50 -19.50
CA ASN A 99 -21.23 -23.97 -19.28
C ASN A 99 -20.31 -24.78 -20.18
N THR A 100 -19.45 -24.15 -20.98
CA THR A 100 -18.43 -24.85 -21.78
C THR A 100 -17.13 -24.88 -20.98
N ALA A 101 -16.52 -26.07 -20.86
CA ALA A 101 -15.22 -26.25 -20.25
C ALA A 101 -14.12 -25.60 -21.11
N LEU A 102 -13.21 -24.89 -20.48
CA LEU A 102 -12.11 -24.20 -21.14
C LEU A 102 -10.78 -24.93 -20.92
N GLU A 103 -9.90 -24.83 -21.89
CA GLU A 103 -8.53 -25.33 -21.77
C GLU A 103 -7.72 -24.45 -20.81
N ILE A 104 -6.98 -25.09 -19.90
CA ILE A 104 -6.15 -24.43 -18.88
C ILE A 104 -4.71 -24.91 -19.03
N ASN A 105 -3.79 -23.96 -19.16
CA ASN A 105 -2.36 -24.23 -19.16
C ASN A 105 -1.70 -23.50 -17.99
N ARG A 106 -0.89 -24.19 -17.17
CA ARG A 106 -0.19 -23.61 -16.02
C ARG A 106 1.28 -23.35 -16.34
N ASP A 107 1.77 -22.16 -15.99
CA ASP A 107 3.18 -21.77 -15.99
C ASP A 107 3.53 -21.18 -14.61
N GLY A 108 4.01 -22.02 -13.72
CA GLY A 108 4.28 -21.65 -12.33
C GLY A 108 3.01 -21.21 -11.59
N ASN A 109 2.94 -19.95 -11.20
CA ASN A 109 1.79 -19.35 -10.51
C ASN A 109 0.77 -18.70 -11.46
N ALA A 110 1.07 -18.61 -12.76
CA ALA A 110 0.16 -18.10 -13.77
C ALA A 110 -0.59 -19.25 -14.47
N TYR A 111 -1.90 -19.07 -14.67
CA TYR A 111 -2.76 -19.96 -15.43
C TYR A 111 -3.25 -19.22 -16.67
N PHE A 112 -3.08 -19.85 -17.83
CA PHE A 112 -3.54 -19.33 -19.11
C PHE A 112 -4.79 -20.10 -19.53
N ILE A 113 -5.93 -19.40 -19.54
CA ILE A 113 -7.25 -19.96 -19.85
C ILE A 113 -7.58 -19.60 -21.29
N LYS A 114 -7.72 -20.60 -22.16
CA LYS A 114 -8.09 -20.41 -23.56
C LYS A 114 -9.61 -20.33 -23.69
N LEU A 115 -10.12 -19.18 -24.12
CA LEU A 115 -11.54 -18.99 -24.38
C LEU A 115 -11.97 -19.74 -25.65
N GLU A 116 -13.24 -20.15 -25.71
CA GLU A 116 -13.78 -20.91 -26.85
C GLU A 116 -13.62 -20.16 -28.17
N LYS A 117 -13.72 -18.83 -28.16
CA LYS A 117 -13.57 -17.95 -29.32
C LYS A 117 -13.06 -16.58 -28.93
N THR A 118 -12.43 -15.90 -29.89
CA THR A 118 -12.09 -14.49 -29.79
C THR A 118 -13.34 -13.66 -29.51
N GLN A 119 -13.27 -12.79 -28.52
CA GLN A 119 -14.39 -11.97 -28.06
C GLN A 119 -14.40 -10.60 -28.75
N ASN A 120 -15.56 -9.93 -28.79
CA ASN A 120 -15.69 -8.62 -29.42
C ASN A 120 -15.47 -7.51 -28.40
N ILE A 121 -14.88 -6.41 -28.83
CA ILE A 121 -14.67 -5.22 -28.01
C ILE A 121 -16.02 -4.70 -27.50
N GLY A 122 -16.09 -4.44 -26.18
CA GLY A 122 -17.29 -3.96 -25.49
C GLY A 122 -18.22 -5.07 -24.98
N ASP A 123 -17.99 -6.35 -25.36
CA ASP A 123 -18.75 -7.45 -24.78
C ASP A 123 -18.45 -7.57 -23.28
N VAL A 124 -19.50 -7.79 -22.47
CA VAL A 124 -19.39 -8.14 -21.06
C VAL A 124 -19.61 -9.63 -20.90
N ASN A 125 -18.65 -10.31 -20.30
CA ASN A 125 -18.65 -11.77 -20.19
C ASN A 125 -18.22 -12.21 -18.79
N TYR A 126 -18.41 -13.52 -18.51
CA TYR A 126 -18.02 -14.14 -17.25
C TYR A 126 -17.22 -15.41 -17.51
N VAL A 127 -16.20 -15.63 -16.69
CA VAL A 127 -15.49 -16.91 -16.58
C VAL A 127 -15.60 -17.38 -15.14
N ILE A 128 -15.91 -18.66 -14.93
CA ILE A 128 -15.94 -19.28 -13.60
C ILE A 128 -14.71 -20.16 -13.46
N VAL A 129 -13.93 -19.92 -12.41
CA VAL A 129 -12.72 -20.68 -12.09
C VAL A 129 -12.93 -21.41 -10.77
N GLU A 130 -12.87 -22.73 -10.77
CA GLU A 130 -12.93 -23.55 -9.56
C GLU A 130 -11.52 -23.90 -9.09
N TYR A 131 -11.31 -23.92 -7.77
CA TYR A 131 -10.00 -24.18 -7.20
C TYR A 131 -10.10 -24.80 -5.82
N GLU A 132 -9.03 -25.47 -5.38
CA GLU A 132 -8.93 -26.05 -4.05
C GLU A 132 -7.47 -26.28 -3.63
N GLY A 133 -7.28 -26.55 -2.36
CA GLY A 133 -6.01 -26.97 -1.76
C GLY A 133 -5.76 -26.40 -0.39
N GLU A 134 -4.53 -26.54 0.05
CA GLU A 134 -4.00 -25.95 1.29
C GLU A 134 -3.34 -24.62 0.92
N PRO A 135 -3.90 -23.45 1.29
CA PRO A 135 -3.25 -22.18 0.99
C PRO A 135 -1.96 -22.04 1.80
N LYS A 136 -1.02 -21.27 1.28
CA LYS A 136 0.23 -20.98 1.98
C LYS A 136 -0.05 -20.47 3.40
N GLU A 137 0.60 -21.07 4.38
CA GLU A 137 0.58 -20.60 5.77
C GLU A 137 1.62 -19.49 5.96
N ALA A 138 1.21 -18.39 6.59
CA ALA A 138 2.12 -17.31 6.94
C ALA A 138 2.99 -17.71 8.12
N VAL A 139 4.30 -17.54 8.00
CA VAL A 139 5.29 -17.86 9.07
C VAL A 139 5.55 -16.62 9.91
N ARG A 140 5.47 -15.44 9.32
CA ARG A 140 5.73 -14.14 9.95
C ARG A 140 4.69 -13.11 9.52
N ALA A 141 3.40 -13.45 9.69
CA ALA A 141 2.31 -12.56 9.34
C ALA A 141 2.43 -11.17 10.02
N PRO A 142 2.08 -10.08 9.32
CA PRO A 142 1.58 -10.02 7.94
C PRO A 142 2.68 -9.99 6.86
N TRP A 143 3.97 -9.91 7.21
CA TRP A 143 5.08 -9.54 6.31
C TRP A 143 5.41 -10.55 5.22
N ASP A 144 5.18 -11.84 5.44
CA ASP A 144 5.46 -12.90 4.47
C ASP A 144 4.23 -13.43 3.72
N GLY A 145 3.05 -13.03 4.18
CA GLY A 145 1.78 -13.33 3.52
C GLY A 145 1.31 -14.78 3.57
N GLY A 146 0.01 -14.96 3.46
CA GLY A 146 -0.69 -16.23 3.49
C GLY A 146 -1.82 -16.27 4.52
N PHE A 147 -2.23 -17.47 4.92
CA PHE A 147 -3.17 -17.70 6.00
C PHE A 147 -2.45 -17.79 7.35
N SER A 148 -2.97 -17.10 8.36
CA SER A 148 -2.63 -17.33 9.76
C SER A 148 -3.67 -18.27 10.35
N TRP A 149 -3.27 -19.51 10.68
CA TRP A 149 -4.12 -20.55 11.24
C TRP A 149 -3.88 -20.67 12.75
N GLU A 150 -4.28 -19.67 13.50
CA GLU A 150 -4.04 -19.60 14.94
C GLU A 150 -5.26 -20.07 15.75
N LYS A 151 -5.10 -20.11 17.05
CA LYS A 151 -6.17 -20.31 18.02
C LYS A 151 -6.16 -19.18 19.05
N ASP A 152 -7.37 -18.79 19.48
CA ASP A 152 -7.56 -17.81 20.54
C ASP A 152 -7.24 -18.42 21.94
N GLU A 153 -7.32 -17.61 23.00
CA GLU A 153 -7.04 -18.04 24.38
C GLU A 153 -7.99 -19.13 24.87
N ASN A 154 -9.17 -19.27 24.27
CA ASN A 154 -10.16 -20.30 24.59
C ASN A 154 -10.02 -21.56 23.72
N GLY A 155 -9.05 -21.58 22.80
CA GLY A 155 -8.78 -22.69 21.88
C GLY A 155 -9.67 -22.72 20.64
N ASN A 156 -10.49 -21.69 20.38
CA ASN A 156 -11.24 -21.53 19.13
C ASN A 156 -10.30 -21.15 17.99
N HIS A 157 -10.65 -21.52 16.76
CA HIS A 157 -9.91 -21.07 15.59
C HIS A 157 -9.95 -19.55 15.47
N PHE A 158 -8.79 -18.96 15.22
CA PHE A 158 -8.58 -17.54 15.02
C PHE A 158 -7.71 -17.36 13.78
N ILE A 159 -8.38 -17.08 12.64
CA ILE A 159 -7.80 -17.19 11.31
C ILE A 159 -7.91 -15.84 10.60
N ALA A 160 -6.87 -15.46 9.89
CA ALA A 160 -6.89 -14.26 9.05
C ALA A 160 -5.95 -14.41 7.86
N THR A 161 -6.20 -13.64 6.80
CA THR A 161 -5.34 -13.56 5.60
C THR A 161 -4.51 -12.29 5.61
N SER A 162 -3.32 -12.35 5.02
CA SER A 162 -2.48 -11.20 4.69
C SER A 162 -1.70 -11.51 3.41
N CYS A 163 -1.59 -10.57 2.47
CA CYS A 163 -0.95 -10.87 1.19
C CYS A 163 -0.32 -9.67 0.47
N GLN A 164 -0.12 -8.53 1.15
CA GLN A 164 0.61 -7.42 0.56
C GLN A 164 2.00 -7.86 0.08
N GLY A 165 2.40 -7.46 -1.12
CA GLY A 165 3.68 -7.85 -1.72
C GLY A 165 3.72 -9.27 -2.30
N LEU A 166 3.23 -10.28 -1.56
CA LEU A 166 3.13 -11.65 -2.08
C LEU A 166 2.04 -11.80 -3.13
N GLY A 167 0.94 -11.05 -2.97
CA GLY A 167 -0.20 -11.02 -3.88
C GLY A 167 -1.37 -11.88 -3.42
N ALA A 168 -2.56 -11.47 -3.83
CA ALA A 168 -3.83 -12.12 -3.49
C ALA A 168 -3.93 -13.56 -4.03
N SER A 169 -3.24 -13.85 -5.13
CA SER A 169 -3.16 -15.19 -5.71
C SER A 169 -2.59 -16.26 -4.78
N VAL A 170 -2.03 -15.87 -3.63
CA VAL A 170 -1.59 -16.80 -2.57
C VAL A 170 -2.75 -17.61 -1.97
N TRP A 171 -4.00 -17.14 -2.11
CA TRP A 171 -5.14 -17.83 -1.50
C TRP A 171 -6.42 -17.90 -2.37
N TRP A 172 -6.52 -17.12 -3.47
CA TRP A 172 -7.64 -17.20 -4.39
C TRP A 172 -7.25 -16.83 -5.83
N PRO A 173 -7.88 -17.41 -6.87
CA PRO A 173 -7.55 -17.13 -8.26
C PRO A 173 -8.09 -15.77 -8.68
N ASN A 174 -7.23 -14.89 -9.17
CA ASN A 174 -7.58 -13.53 -9.58
C ASN A 174 -6.62 -12.96 -10.63
N LYS A 175 -6.91 -11.78 -11.13
CA LYS A 175 -6.01 -10.96 -11.95
C LYS A 175 -5.02 -10.23 -11.03
N ASP A 176 -3.98 -10.92 -10.59
CA ASP A 176 -3.12 -10.46 -9.50
C ASP A 176 -2.11 -9.40 -9.94
N HIS A 177 -2.61 -8.21 -10.26
CA HIS A 177 -1.84 -7.01 -10.59
C HIS A 177 -2.62 -5.76 -10.18
N MET A 178 -1.92 -4.73 -9.71
CA MET A 178 -2.54 -3.54 -9.11
C MET A 178 -3.13 -2.54 -10.13
N TYR A 179 -2.83 -2.68 -11.42
CA TYR A 179 -3.26 -1.71 -12.44
C TYR A 179 -4.78 -1.72 -12.69
N ASP A 180 -5.46 -2.78 -12.30
CA ASP A 180 -6.86 -3.02 -12.60
C ASP A 180 -7.57 -3.56 -11.35
N GLU A 181 -8.32 -2.69 -10.70
CA GLU A 181 -9.11 -3.01 -9.52
C GLU A 181 -10.52 -3.44 -9.93
N VAL A 182 -11.08 -4.43 -9.23
CA VAL A 182 -12.45 -4.85 -9.48
C VAL A 182 -13.44 -3.77 -9.03
N ASP A 183 -14.42 -3.41 -9.88
CA ASP A 183 -15.42 -2.37 -9.57
C ASP A 183 -16.31 -2.71 -8.36
N SER A 184 -16.62 -4.01 -8.18
CA SER A 184 -17.40 -4.51 -7.05
C SER A 184 -17.19 -6.01 -6.84
N MET A 185 -17.41 -6.48 -5.60
CA MET A 185 -17.15 -7.86 -5.26
C MET A 185 -18.20 -8.43 -4.29
N LEU A 186 -18.66 -9.67 -4.56
CA LEU A 186 -19.40 -10.50 -3.61
C LEU A 186 -18.47 -11.58 -3.04
N MET A 187 -18.42 -11.69 -1.73
CA MET A 187 -17.72 -12.76 -1.03
C MET A 187 -18.73 -13.61 -0.27
N SER A 188 -18.84 -14.88 -0.61
CA SER A 188 -19.67 -15.87 0.08
C SER A 188 -18.75 -16.85 0.79
N ILE A 189 -18.50 -16.63 2.07
CA ILE A 189 -17.52 -17.39 2.85
C ILE A 189 -18.23 -18.35 3.80
N ASN A 190 -18.08 -19.65 3.56
CA ASN A 190 -18.65 -20.71 4.36
C ASN A 190 -17.64 -21.17 5.43
N VAL A 191 -18.09 -21.20 6.69
CA VAL A 191 -17.28 -21.58 7.86
C VAL A 191 -18.11 -22.45 8.83
N PRO A 192 -17.49 -23.19 9.78
CA PRO A 192 -18.21 -23.89 10.86
C PRO A 192 -19.12 -22.97 11.68
N ASN A 193 -20.29 -23.45 12.12
CA ASN A 193 -21.33 -22.65 12.81
C ASN A 193 -20.88 -21.97 14.11
N ASN A 194 -19.83 -22.47 14.75
CA ASN A 194 -19.27 -21.87 15.97
C ASN A 194 -18.33 -20.69 15.72
N LEU A 195 -18.11 -20.33 14.44
CA LEU A 195 -17.22 -19.25 14.04
C LEU A 195 -17.98 -18.21 13.21
N MET A 196 -17.52 -16.98 13.28
CA MET A 196 -18.00 -15.88 12.43
C MET A 196 -16.92 -15.53 11.40
N ASN A 197 -17.32 -15.34 10.13
CA ASN A 197 -16.47 -14.69 9.14
C ASN A 197 -16.78 -13.19 9.05
N VAL A 198 -15.72 -12.37 8.98
CA VAL A 198 -15.76 -10.93 8.72
C VAL A 198 -14.85 -10.62 7.55
N SER A 199 -15.38 -9.90 6.56
CA SER A 199 -14.65 -9.50 5.34
C SER A 199 -14.94 -8.04 4.96
N ASN A 200 -14.46 -7.61 3.80
CA ASN A 200 -14.62 -6.26 3.26
C ASN A 200 -16.08 -5.91 2.93
N GLY A 201 -16.39 -4.64 2.85
CA GLY A 201 -17.72 -4.16 2.47
C GLY A 201 -18.79 -4.40 3.54
N ARG A 202 -20.04 -4.63 3.13
CA ARG A 202 -21.17 -4.80 4.04
C ARG A 202 -21.71 -6.23 4.03
N LEU A 203 -22.02 -6.75 5.23
CA LEU A 203 -22.72 -8.02 5.37
C LEU A 203 -24.15 -7.87 4.82
N ARG A 204 -24.47 -8.62 3.76
CA ARG A 204 -25.78 -8.61 3.09
C ARG A 204 -26.70 -9.73 3.57
N LYS A 205 -26.12 -10.90 3.89
CA LYS A 205 -26.87 -12.08 4.25
C LYS A 205 -26.03 -13.05 5.07
N VAL A 206 -26.68 -13.80 5.94
CA VAL A 206 -26.13 -14.96 6.65
C VAL A 206 -27.02 -16.15 6.32
N SER A 207 -26.43 -17.26 5.88
CA SER A 207 -27.14 -18.49 5.51
C SER A 207 -26.60 -19.66 6.32
N SER A 208 -27.42 -20.25 7.20
CA SER A 208 -27.06 -21.47 7.94
C SER A 208 -27.42 -22.70 7.12
N HIS A 209 -26.63 -23.76 7.25
CA HIS A 209 -26.78 -25.03 6.52
C HIS A 209 -26.93 -26.20 7.48
N ASP A 210 -27.54 -27.28 6.98
CA ASP A 210 -27.82 -28.50 7.78
C ASP A 210 -26.55 -29.30 8.12
N ASP A 211 -25.43 -29.02 7.47
CA ASP A 211 -24.11 -29.61 7.70
C ASP A 211 -23.28 -28.94 8.80
N ASN A 212 -23.92 -28.13 9.65
CA ASN A 212 -23.30 -27.34 10.70
C ASN A 212 -22.30 -26.29 10.20
N THR A 213 -22.56 -25.70 9.05
CA THR A 213 -21.82 -24.57 8.51
C THR A 213 -22.71 -23.34 8.32
N THR A 214 -22.09 -22.17 8.23
CA THR A 214 -22.75 -20.90 7.96
C THR A 214 -21.99 -20.15 6.89
N THR A 215 -22.71 -19.65 5.88
CA THR A 215 -22.15 -18.78 4.84
C THR A 215 -22.46 -17.30 5.14
N TYR A 216 -21.43 -16.50 5.18
CA TYR A 216 -21.50 -15.04 5.33
C TYR A 216 -21.32 -14.40 3.95
N HIS A 217 -22.30 -13.57 3.54
CA HIS A 217 -22.29 -12.91 2.22
C HIS A 217 -21.95 -11.42 2.42
N TRP A 218 -20.74 -11.05 2.08
CA TRP A 218 -20.24 -9.68 2.13
C TRP A 218 -20.20 -9.08 0.73
N PHE A 219 -20.58 -7.82 0.60
CA PHE A 219 -20.57 -7.12 -0.68
C PHE A 219 -19.78 -5.81 -0.58
N VAL A 220 -18.80 -5.66 -1.44
CA VAL A 220 -18.00 -4.46 -1.63
C VAL A 220 -18.57 -3.69 -2.80
N SER A 221 -18.95 -2.44 -2.56
CA SER A 221 -19.64 -1.58 -3.54
C SER A 221 -18.66 -0.66 -4.30
N ASN A 222 -17.48 -0.45 -3.76
CA ASN A 222 -16.46 0.43 -4.32
C ASN A 222 -15.33 -0.40 -4.97
N PRO A 223 -14.55 0.18 -5.89
CA PRO A 223 -13.36 -0.49 -6.39
C PRO A 223 -12.46 -0.97 -5.25
N ILE A 224 -11.89 -2.16 -5.41
CA ILE A 224 -11.01 -2.77 -4.40
C ILE A 224 -9.82 -3.45 -5.06
N ASN A 225 -8.63 -3.17 -4.56
CA ASN A 225 -7.44 -3.89 -4.99
C ASN A 225 -7.46 -5.34 -4.48
N ASN A 226 -6.79 -6.23 -5.20
CA ASN A 226 -6.86 -7.67 -4.91
C ASN A 226 -6.30 -8.02 -3.53
N TYR A 227 -5.18 -7.41 -3.11
CA TYR A 227 -4.56 -7.74 -1.83
C TYR A 227 -5.34 -7.20 -0.63
N GLY A 228 -6.19 -6.18 -0.84
CA GLY A 228 -7.09 -5.64 0.17
C GLY A 228 -8.26 -6.57 0.52
N VAL A 229 -8.52 -7.61 -0.29
CA VAL A 229 -9.56 -8.62 -0.02
C VAL A 229 -9.11 -9.54 1.09
N ASN A 230 -9.90 -9.64 2.17
CA ASN A 230 -9.54 -10.42 3.33
C ASN A 230 -10.61 -11.39 3.82
N VAL A 231 -10.16 -12.38 4.58
CA VAL A 231 -10.99 -13.30 5.36
C VAL A 231 -10.49 -13.28 6.80
N ASN A 232 -11.39 -12.96 7.74
CA ASN A 232 -11.12 -13.04 9.18
C ASN A 232 -12.16 -13.96 9.81
N ILE A 233 -11.73 -14.97 10.57
CA ILE A 233 -12.61 -15.98 11.16
C ILE A 233 -12.24 -16.15 12.63
N GLY A 234 -13.25 -16.07 13.51
CA GLY A 234 -13.04 -16.22 14.95
C GLY A 234 -14.35 -16.27 15.73
N ASP A 235 -14.25 -16.44 17.07
CA ASP A 235 -15.39 -16.25 17.99
C ASP A 235 -15.60 -14.74 18.24
N TYR A 236 -16.01 -14.05 17.19
CA TYR A 236 -16.19 -12.61 17.23
C TYR A 236 -17.51 -12.19 17.90
N VAL A 237 -17.45 -11.02 18.55
CA VAL A 237 -18.60 -10.20 18.89
C VAL A 237 -18.48 -8.85 18.22
N LYS A 238 -19.62 -8.27 17.87
CA LYS A 238 -19.71 -6.97 17.20
C LYS A 238 -20.17 -5.90 18.17
N PHE A 239 -19.58 -4.71 18.11
CA PHE A 239 -20.18 -3.46 18.58
C PHE A 239 -19.97 -2.36 17.53
N SER A 240 -20.74 -1.28 17.59
CA SER A 240 -20.79 -0.28 16.54
C SER A 240 -21.01 1.11 17.09
N GLU A 241 -20.60 2.10 16.32
CA GLU A 241 -20.98 3.51 16.51
C GLU A 241 -21.27 4.17 15.16
N ILE A 242 -21.81 5.37 15.20
CA ILE A 242 -22.03 6.20 14.00
C ILE A 242 -21.10 7.41 14.11
N TYR A 243 -20.27 7.58 13.10
CA TYR A 243 -19.42 8.76 12.96
C TYR A 243 -20.13 9.79 12.06
N ASP A 244 -20.26 11.03 12.53
CA ASP A 244 -20.82 12.14 11.75
C ASP A 244 -19.68 12.83 10.97
N GLY A 245 -19.37 12.30 9.78
CA GLY A 245 -18.26 12.77 8.94
C GLY A 245 -18.69 13.72 7.82
N GLU A 246 -17.74 14.07 6.93
CA GLU A 246 -17.95 15.10 5.90
C GLU A 246 -19.02 14.72 4.84
N LYS A 247 -19.23 13.43 4.55
CA LYS A 247 -20.29 12.95 3.64
C LYS A 247 -21.56 12.50 4.38
N GLY A 248 -21.67 12.77 5.69
CA GLY A 248 -22.79 12.38 6.53
C GLY A 248 -22.44 11.23 7.48
N LYS A 249 -23.43 10.40 7.81
CA LYS A 249 -23.26 9.31 8.77
C LYS A 249 -22.49 8.15 8.18
N LEU A 250 -21.38 7.78 8.83
CA LEU A 250 -20.57 6.60 8.53
C LEU A 250 -20.82 5.55 9.61
N ASP A 251 -21.18 4.32 9.20
CA ASP A 251 -21.23 3.19 10.11
C ASP A 251 -19.79 2.75 10.42
N VAL A 252 -19.47 2.68 11.71
CA VAL A 252 -18.17 2.21 12.23
C VAL A 252 -18.43 0.95 13.05
N ASP A 253 -17.97 -0.17 12.53
CA ASP A 253 -18.18 -1.50 13.09
C ASP A 253 -16.87 -2.07 13.65
N TYR A 254 -16.97 -2.69 14.81
CA TYR A 254 -15.85 -3.33 15.48
C TYR A 254 -16.13 -4.80 15.70
N TYR A 255 -15.23 -5.66 15.25
CA TYR A 255 -15.30 -7.10 15.45
C TYR A 255 -14.09 -7.56 16.27
N VAL A 256 -14.34 -8.06 17.44
CA VAL A 256 -13.29 -8.45 18.41
C VAL A 256 -13.59 -9.81 19.02
N LEU A 257 -12.56 -10.48 19.50
CA LEU A 257 -12.76 -11.72 20.27
C LEU A 257 -13.58 -11.42 21.52
N ARG A 258 -14.52 -12.30 21.83
CA ARG A 258 -15.54 -12.10 22.86
C ARG A 258 -14.98 -11.61 24.20
N TYR A 259 -13.86 -12.17 24.65
CA TYR A 259 -13.23 -11.81 25.92
C TYR A 259 -12.48 -10.47 25.90
N ASN A 260 -12.26 -9.88 24.73
CA ASN A 260 -11.62 -8.57 24.57
C ASN A 260 -12.62 -7.41 24.43
N LEU A 261 -13.94 -7.69 24.41
CA LEU A 261 -14.98 -6.69 24.13
C LEU A 261 -14.86 -5.40 24.96
N GLU A 262 -14.75 -5.54 26.28
CA GLU A 262 -14.72 -4.35 27.16
C GLU A 262 -13.39 -3.57 27.03
N LYS A 263 -12.30 -4.27 26.79
CA LYS A 263 -11.00 -3.65 26.49
C LYS A 263 -11.04 -2.87 25.16
N ALA A 264 -11.64 -3.48 24.14
CA ALA A 264 -11.78 -2.88 22.82
C ALA A 264 -12.63 -1.61 22.84
N LYS A 265 -13.76 -1.61 23.52
CA LYS A 265 -14.62 -0.41 23.66
C LYS A 265 -13.89 0.82 24.20
N ILE A 266 -12.95 0.60 25.11
CA ILE A 266 -12.14 1.69 25.68
C ILE A 266 -11.03 2.10 24.71
N HIS A 267 -10.34 1.11 24.13
CA HIS A 267 -9.15 1.36 23.35
C HIS A 267 -9.45 1.94 21.96
N PHE A 268 -10.53 1.49 21.34
CA PHE A 268 -10.91 1.92 19.98
C PHE A 268 -11.55 3.30 19.92
N MET A 269 -11.62 4.03 21.05
CA MET A 269 -11.94 5.46 21.06
C MET A 269 -10.93 6.32 20.29
N ASP A 270 -9.81 5.76 19.82
CA ASP A 270 -8.90 6.42 18.89
C ASP A 270 -9.46 6.46 17.46
N VAL A 271 -10.41 5.58 17.08
CA VAL A 271 -10.95 5.53 15.71
C VAL A 271 -11.69 6.82 15.33
N PRO A 272 -12.69 7.32 16.09
CA PRO A 272 -13.32 8.60 15.73
C PRO A 272 -12.33 9.77 15.71
N LYS A 273 -11.33 9.80 16.59
CA LYS A 273 -10.27 10.83 16.55
C LYS A 273 -9.43 10.73 15.27
N MET A 274 -9.13 9.51 14.82
CA MET A 274 -8.42 9.27 13.57
C MET A 274 -9.24 9.78 12.39
N LEU A 275 -10.55 9.45 12.32
CA LEU A 275 -11.44 9.92 11.27
C LEU A 275 -11.52 11.45 11.24
N ASP A 276 -11.67 12.13 12.40
CA ASP A 276 -11.65 13.60 12.49
C ASP A 276 -10.37 14.20 11.88
N ALA A 277 -9.21 13.67 12.25
CA ALA A 277 -7.94 14.17 11.76
C ALA A 277 -7.76 13.90 10.25
N PHE A 278 -8.13 12.71 9.79
CA PHE A 278 -7.89 12.32 8.40
C PHE A 278 -8.90 12.94 7.44
N GLU A 279 -10.16 13.08 7.82
CA GLU A 279 -11.10 13.87 7.01
C GLU A 279 -10.67 15.33 6.92
N HIS A 280 -10.15 15.92 7.99
CA HIS A 280 -9.59 17.27 7.94
C HIS A 280 -8.43 17.39 6.91
N TRP A 281 -7.47 16.46 6.94
CA TRP A 281 -6.27 16.55 6.11
C TRP A 281 -6.45 16.01 4.69
N PHE A 282 -7.20 14.92 4.52
CA PHE A 282 -7.27 14.18 3.27
C PHE A 282 -8.62 14.29 2.56
N GLY A 283 -9.65 14.78 3.24
CA GLY A 283 -11.02 14.78 2.75
C GLY A 283 -11.84 13.61 3.28
N PRO A 284 -13.12 13.53 2.89
CA PRO A 284 -14.04 12.55 3.43
C PRO A 284 -13.52 11.12 3.31
N TYR A 285 -13.85 10.27 4.27
CA TYR A 285 -13.57 8.84 4.21
C TYR A 285 -13.99 8.26 2.84
N PRO A 286 -13.14 7.49 2.14
CA PRO A 286 -13.42 7.16 0.74
C PRO A 286 -14.54 6.15 0.50
N PHE A 287 -14.87 5.31 1.51
CA PHE A 287 -15.71 4.11 1.36
C PHE A 287 -16.97 4.15 2.23
N TYR A 288 -17.73 5.27 2.22
CA TYR A 288 -18.96 5.42 2.99
C TYR A 288 -20.00 4.33 2.69
N GLU A 289 -20.07 3.88 1.44
CA GLU A 289 -20.99 2.83 0.99
C GLU A 289 -20.68 1.49 1.65
N ASP A 290 -19.41 1.20 1.89
CA ASP A 290 -18.91 -0.05 2.46
C ASP A 290 -18.74 0.01 3.99
N GLY A 291 -18.77 1.22 4.57
CA GLY A 291 -18.57 1.45 6.00
C GLY A 291 -17.12 1.25 6.43
N TYR A 292 -16.81 1.58 7.67
CA TYR A 292 -15.51 1.35 8.29
C TYR A 292 -15.61 0.16 9.25
N LYS A 293 -14.66 -0.79 9.16
CA LYS A 293 -14.55 -1.88 10.15
C LYS A 293 -13.13 -1.98 10.68
N LEU A 294 -13.02 -2.22 12.00
CA LEU A 294 -11.77 -2.63 12.63
C LEU A 294 -11.96 -4.04 13.18
N VAL A 295 -11.15 -4.99 12.72
CA VAL A 295 -11.31 -6.42 12.98
C VAL A 295 -10.08 -6.95 13.70
N GLU A 296 -10.27 -7.52 14.90
CA GLU A 296 -9.18 -8.15 15.64
C GLU A 296 -8.68 -9.41 14.93
N VAL A 297 -7.35 -9.53 14.79
CA VAL A 297 -6.68 -10.64 14.09
C VAL A 297 -5.46 -11.15 14.85
N PRO A 298 -4.94 -12.35 14.53
CA PRO A 298 -3.80 -12.94 15.24
C PRO A 298 -2.43 -12.34 14.92
N TYR A 299 -2.35 -11.43 13.95
CA TYR A 299 -1.12 -10.72 13.59
C TYR A 299 -1.26 -9.21 13.90
N LEU A 300 -0.21 -8.41 13.61
CA LEU A 300 -0.11 -7.02 14.07
C LEU A 300 -1.19 -6.09 13.51
N GLY A 301 -1.39 -6.10 12.19
CA GLY A 301 -2.34 -5.25 11.46
C GLY A 301 -2.11 -5.30 9.96
N MET A 302 -3.08 -4.84 9.19
CA MET A 302 -3.05 -4.74 7.73
C MET A 302 -4.16 -3.81 7.24
N GLU A 303 -3.91 -3.13 6.15
CA GLU A 303 -4.74 -2.09 5.54
C GLU A 303 -5.89 -2.61 4.67
N HIS A 304 -6.51 -3.72 4.98
CA HIS A 304 -7.60 -4.27 4.17
C HIS A 304 -8.78 -3.31 4.06
N GLN A 305 -9.13 -2.92 2.83
CA GLN A 305 -10.17 -1.91 2.53
C GLN A 305 -11.47 -2.15 3.28
N SER A 306 -11.98 -1.15 4.00
CA SER A 306 -13.21 -1.20 4.80
C SER A 306 -13.29 -2.36 5.80
N SER A 307 -12.18 -3.04 6.07
CA SER A 307 -12.05 -4.20 6.98
C SER A 307 -10.64 -4.25 7.58
N ILE A 308 -10.19 -3.09 8.08
CA ILE A 308 -8.85 -2.89 8.64
C ILE A 308 -8.61 -3.92 9.75
N THR A 309 -7.48 -4.60 9.71
CA THR A 309 -7.17 -5.64 10.69
C THR A 309 -6.25 -5.14 11.80
N TYR A 310 -6.50 -5.60 13.02
CA TYR A 310 -5.92 -5.09 14.24
C TYR A 310 -5.40 -6.19 15.17
N GLY A 311 -4.14 -6.11 15.57
CA GLY A 311 -3.53 -7.05 16.54
C GLY A 311 -2.47 -6.39 17.43
N ASN A 312 -2.55 -5.07 17.67
CA ASN A 312 -1.61 -4.33 18.53
C ASN A 312 -1.81 -4.57 20.02
N LYS A 313 -2.54 -5.63 20.38
CA LYS A 313 -2.78 -6.08 21.78
C LYS A 313 -3.37 -5.00 22.70
N TYR A 314 -4.08 -4.04 22.11
CA TYR A 314 -4.67 -2.88 22.82
C TYR A 314 -3.61 -2.03 23.54
N LEU A 315 -2.45 -1.84 22.90
CA LEU A 315 -1.35 -1.01 23.40
C LEU A 315 -1.24 0.29 22.61
N LYS A 316 -0.78 1.35 23.26
CA LYS A 316 -0.37 2.58 22.56
C LYS A 316 1.02 2.39 21.94
N GLY A 317 1.31 3.17 20.86
CA GLY A 317 2.51 2.98 20.06
C GLY A 317 2.50 1.67 19.28
N TYR A 318 3.64 1.26 18.79
CA TYR A 318 3.88 0.02 18.07
C TYR A 318 4.19 -1.11 19.08
N LEU A 319 3.20 -1.92 19.44
CA LEU A 319 3.32 -2.93 20.50
C LEU A 319 3.91 -2.35 21.80
N GLY A 320 3.45 -1.17 22.23
CA GLY A 320 3.91 -0.51 23.45
C GLY A 320 5.22 0.26 23.31
N ARG A 321 5.77 0.40 22.10
CA ARG A 321 7.01 1.13 21.81
C ARG A 321 6.73 2.40 21.03
N ASP A 322 7.53 3.42 21.25
CA ASP A 322 7.51 4.65 20.48
C ASP A 322 8.46 4.55 19.27
N PRO A 323 7.95 4.49 18.03
CA PRO A 323 8.80 4.45 16.83
C PRO A 323 9.69 5.68 16.68
N SER A 324 9.24 6.84 17.15
CA SER A 324 9.96 8.11 17.04
C SER A 324 10.98 8.34 18.17
N ASN A 325 10.84 7.68 19.31
CA ASN A 325 11.62 7.91 20.54
C ASN A 325 11.50 9.33 21.11
N THR A 326 10.39 10.02 20.82
CA THR A 326 10.13 11.40 21.31
C THR A 326 9.08 11.43 22.43
N GLY A 327 8.43 10.32 22.70
CA GLY A 327 7.28 10.18 23.58
C GLY A 327 5.93 10.38 22.88
N TRP A 328 5.90 10.98 21.70
CA TRP A 328 4.68 11.23 20.95
C TRP A 328 4.07 9.96 20.38
N GLY A 329 4.88 8.98 19.96
CA GLY A 329 4.39 7.70 19.44
C GLY A 329 3.62 6.86 20.47
N LEU A 330 3.68 7.17 21.78
CA LEU A 330 2.88 6.53 22.82
C LEU A 330 1.55 7.25 23.10
N LYS A 331 1.20 8.31 22.37
CA LYS A 331 -0.05 9.05 22.55
C LYS A 331 -1.22 8.45 21.79
N PHE A 332 -0.97 7.58 20.82
CA PHE A 332 -1.97 6.94 19.98
C PHE A 332 -1.66 5.45 19.78
N ASP A 333 -2.63 4.68 19.32
CA ASP A 333 -2.39 3.31 18.83
C ASP A 333 -1.85 3.39 17.40
N PHE A 334 -0.61 2.92 17.20
CA PHE A 334 0.07 2.98 15.92
C PHE A 334 -0.73 2.25 14.81
N ILE A 335 -1.24 1.05 15.09
CA ILE A 335 -1.94 0.24 14.09
C ILE A 335 -3.27 0.89 13.69
N ILE A 336 -4.05 1.43 14.62
CA ILE A 336 -5.28 2.12 14.27
C ILE A 336 -4.98 3.29 13.33
N ILE A 337 -3.98 4.11 13.64
CA ILE A 337 -3.67 5.32 12.86
C ILE A 337 -3.05 4.96 11.52
N HIS A 338 -2.05 4.09 11.49
CA HIS A 338 -1.32 3.70 10.29
C HIS A 338 -2.24 2.94 9.32
N GLU A 339 -2.81 1.82 9.72
CA GLU A 339 -3.61 0.98 8.82
C GLU A 339 -4.88 1.69 8.32
N SER A 340 -5.47 2.58 9.14
CA SER A 340 -6.60 3.39 8.66
C SER A 340 -6.19 4.52 7.72
N GLY A 341 -4.97 5.01 7.78
CA GLY A 341 -4.42 5.99 6.84
C GLY A 341 -4.36 5.46 5.42
N HIS A 342 -4.17 4.16 5.29
CA HIS A 342 -4.19 3.47 4.01
C HIS A 342 -5.55 3.47 3.32
N GLU A 343 -6.66 3.74 3.99
CA GLU A 343 -7.95 3.92 3.32
C GLU A 343 -7.88 5.06 2.29
N TRP A 344 -7.10 6.12 2.57
CA TRP A 344 -6.86 7.22 1.61
C TRP A 344 -5.68 6.97 0.68
N PHE A 345 -4.61 6.28 1.15
CA PHE A 345 -3.37 6.04 0.40
C PHE A 345 -2.98 4.56 0.43
N ALA A 346 -3.56 3.79 -0.37
CA ALA A 346 -3.46 2.40 -0.78
C ALA A 346 -4.78 1.90 -1.36
N ASN A 347 -5.91 2.19 -0.66
CA ASN A 347 -7.22 1.68 -1.06
C ASN A 347 -7.96 2.66 -1.98
N ASN A 348 -7.92 3.98 -1.67
CA ASN A 348 -8.51 5.02 -2.54
C ASN A 348 -7.57 5.44 -3.67
N ILE A 349 -6.27 5.59 -3.37
CA ILE A 349 -5.24 5.91 -4.35
C ILE A 349 -4.23 4.77 -4.34
N THR A 350 -4.28 3.91 -5.33
CA THR A 350 -3.49 2.69 -5.42
C THR A 350 -2.34 2.85 -6.43
N TYR A 351 -1.14 2.37 -6.14
CA TYR A 351 -0.08 2.32 -7.13
C TYR A 351 -0.40 1.31 -8.25
N ILE A 352 -0.03 1.62 -9.49
CA ILE A 352 -0.13 0.67 -10.62
C ILE A 352 0.89 -0.47 -10.49
N ASP A 353 2.10 -0.14 -10.05
CA ASP A 353 3.20 -1.10 -9.89
C ASP A 353 3.77 -1.01 -8.47
N ILE A 354 4.10 -2.14 -7.88
CA ILE A 354 4.65 -2.22 -6.52
C ILE A 354 5.98 -1.44 -6.36
N ALA A 355 6.66 -1.14 -7.46
CA ALA A 355 7.83 -0.26 -7.46
C ALA A 355 7.52 1.12 -6.87
N ASP A 356 6.27 1.58 -7.00
CA ASP A 356 5.76 2.86 -6.48
C ASP A 356 5.13 2.75 -5.08
N MET A 357 5.42 1.70 -4.32
CA MET A 357 4.81 1.42 -3.01
C MET A 357 4.95 2.57 -1.98
N TRP A 358 5.88 3.49 -2.18
CA TRP A 358 6.01 4.68 -1.33
C TRP A 358 4.76 5.57 -1.35
N VAL A 359 3.94 5.53 -2.41
CA VAL A 359 2.64 6.24 -2.50
C VAL A 359 1.70 5.75 -1.41
N HIS A 360 1.72 4.46 -1.08
CA HIS A 360 0.99 3.91 0.04
C HIS A 360 1.70 4.25 1.37
N GLU A 361 2.89 3.73 1.55
CA GLU A 361 3.59 3.71 2.82
C GLU A 361 4.13 5.07 3.27
N GLY A 362 4.62 5.88 2.34
CA GLY A 362 5.17 7.21 2.65
C GLY A 362 4.09 8.20 3.09
N PHE A 363 2.95 8.22 2.40
CA PHE A 363 1.81 9.06 2.79
C PHE A 363 1.16 8.57 4.08
N THR A 364 1.04 7.27 4.25
CA THR A 364 0.46 6.69 5.47
C THR A 364 1.36 6.90 6.69
N ALA A 365 2.68 6.70 6.58
CA ALA A 365 3.60 7.07 7.64
C ALA A 365 3.57 8.59 7.95
N TYR A 366 3.27 9.43 6.95
CA TYR A 366 3.08 10.86 7.17
C TYR A 366 1.72 11.18 7.82
N SER A 367 0.72 10.34 7.67
CA SER A 367 -0.58 10.50 8.33
C SER A 367 -0.46 10.49 9.86
N GLU A 368 0.51 9.76 10.40
CA GLU A 368 0.83 9.75 11.84
C GLU A 368 1.27 11.14 12.34
N ASN A 369 2.10 11.86 11.54
CA ASN A 369 2.43 13.27 11.77
C ASN A 369 1.17 14.13 11.80
N LEU A 370 0.32 13.97 10.80
CA LEU A 370 -0.86 14.80 10.61
C LEU A 370 -1.91 14.56 11.70
N PHE A 371 -2.03 13.32 12.19
CA PHE A 371 -2.84 12.98 13.36
C PHE A 371 -2.34 13.71 14.61
N LEU A 372 -1.06 13.62 14.90
CA LEU A 372 -0.46 14.34 16.03
C LEU A 372 -0.55 15.85 15.86
N ASN A 373 -0.33 16.37 14.65
CA ASN A 373 -0.49 17.78 14.36
C ASN A 373 -1.90 18.28 14.67
N TYR A 374 -2.92 17.53 14.29
CA TYR A 374 -4.32 17.89 14.51
C TYR A 374 -4.69 17.91 16.00
N HIS A 375 -4.30 16.88 16.75
CA HIS A 375 -4.68 16.72 18.15
C HIS A 375 -3.72 17.34 19.17
N ASN A 376 -2.43 17.46 18.85
CA ASN A 376 -1.37 17.85 19.78
C ASN A 376 -0.55 19.06 19.32
N GLY A 377 -0.84 19.58 18.11
CA GLY A 377 -0.16 20.74 17.54
C GLY A 377 1.02 20.40 16.63
N LYS A 378 1.45 21.42 15.85
CA LYS A 378 2.44 21.27 14.78
C LYS A 378 3.76 20.66 15.24
N GLU A 379 4.27 21.10 16.40
CA GLU A 379 5.53 20.63 16.97
C GLU A 379 5.48 19.11 17.31
N ALA A 380 4.34 18.61 17.81
CA ALA A 380 4.19 17.20 18.15
C ALA A 380 4.33 16.31 16.90
N GLY A 381 3.68 16.70 15.80
CA GLY A 381 3.81 16.00 14.53
C GLY A 381 5.23 16.09 13.96
N ALA A 382 5.84 17.27 13.99
CA ALA A 382 7.22 17.48 13.54
C ALA A 382 8.22 16.62 14.34
N ASP A 383 8.17 16.67 15.67
CA ASP A 383 9.02 15.87 16.56
C ASP A 383 8.92 14.38 16.24
N TYR A 384 7.70 13.87 16.08
CA TYR A 384 7.46 12.48 15.76
C TYR A 384 8.13 12.09 14.43
N THR A 385 7.86 12.83 13.35
CA THR A 385 8.41 12.53 12.03
C THR A 385 9.93 12.63 11.99
N ILE A 386 10.50 13.69 12.62
CA ILE A 386 11.96 13.85 12.74
C ILE A 386 12.57 12.69 13.54
N GLY A 387 11.91 12.27 14.61
CA GLY A 387 12.35 11.14 15.42
C GLY A 387 12.47 9.82 14.65
N THR A 388 11.64 9.60 13.61
CA THR A 388 11.71 8.40 12.78
C THR A 388 12.93 8.35 11.84
N ARG A 389 13.62 9.49 11.60
CA ARG A 389 14.84 9.56 10.75
C ARG A 389 15.92 8.57 11.18
N ARG A 390 16.01 8.26 12.46
CA ARG A 390 16.99 7.30 13.00
C ARG A 390 16.87 5.89 12.43
N GLY A 391 15.70 5.53 11.87
CA GLY A 391 15.44 4.23 11.25
C GLY A 391 15.79 4.18 9.76
N ILE A 392 16.09 5.33 9.13
CA ILE A 392 16.39 5.42 7.71
C ILE A 392 17.81 4.92 7.46
N LYS A 393 17.95 3.96 6.54
CA LYS A 393 19.23 3.31 6.23
C LYS A 393 19.92 3.90 5.01
N ASN A 394 19.17 4.36 4.01
CA ASN A 394 19.69 4.88 2.74
C ASN A 394 20.63 3.89 2.02
N GLU A 395 20.32 2.57 2.06
CA GLU A 395 21.12 1.53 1.41
C GLU A 395 20.74 1.31 -0.07
N LYS A 396 19.48 1.57 -0.41
CA LYS A 396 18.94 1.48 -1.78
C LYS A 396 17.80 2.46 -1.97
N PRO A 397 17.44 2.81 -3.23
CA PRO A 397 16.35 3.71 -3.53
C PRO A 397 14.99 3.25 -2.96
N ILE A 398 14.10 4.21 -2.74
CA ILE A 398 12.71 3.96 -2.33
C ILE A 398 11.89 3.39 -3.50
N ILE A 399 12.08 3.92 -4.70
CA ILE A 399 11.45 3.36 -5.91
C ILE A 399 12.05 2.00 -6.22
N GLY A 400 11.18 1.03 -6.49
CA GLY A 400 11.55 -0.34 -6.86
C GLY A 400 11.90 -0.51 -8.34
N ILE A 401 11.83 -1.75 -8.80
CA ILE A 401 12.05 -2.10 -10.21
C ILE A 401 10.69 -2.46 -10.80
N TYR A 402 10.30 -1.74 -11.85
CA TYR A 402 9.02 -1.92 -12.51
C TYR A 402 8.93 -3.23 -13.29
N ASP A 403 7.71 -3.70 -13.51
CA ASP A 403 7.35 -4.87 -14.32
C ASP A 403 7.86 -6.23 -13.82
N VAL A 404 8.34 -6.31 -12.57
CA VAL A 404 8.90 -7.54 -11.99
C VAL A 404 8.52 -7.78 -10.51
N ASN A 405 7.45 -7.16 -10.02
CA ASN A 405 6.98 -7.28 -8.65
C ASN A 405 8.07 -7.02 -7.59
N SER A 406 8.89 -6.00 -7.80
CA SER A 406 10.01 -5.64 -6.93
C SER A 406 9.81 -4.29 -6.26
N LYS A 407 9.47 -4.30 -4.98
CA LYS A 407 9.38 -3.08 -4.18
C LYS A 407 10.76 -2.49 -3.86
N GLY A 408 10.80 -1.19 -3.62
CA GLY A 408 12.01 -0.48 -3.20
C GLY A 408 12.44 -0.73 -1.75
N SER A 409 13.21 0.20 -1.22
CA SER A 409 13.70 0.16 0.16
C SER A 409 12.57 0.29 1.18
N GLY A 410 12.70 -0.40 2.32
CA GLY A 410 11.86 -0.16 3.50
C GLY A 410 11.97 1.26 4.09
N ASP A 411 12.91 2.07 3.60
CA ASP A 411 12.96 3.51 3.92
C ASP A 411 11.75 4.28 3.39
N MET A 412 10.93 3.69 2.51
CA MET A 412 9.70 4.29 1.97
C MET A 412 8.77 4.83 3.05
N TYR A 413 8.73 4.22 4.22
CA TYR A 413 7.99 4.70 5.40
C TYR A 413 8.59 5.99 5.94
N SER A 414 9.69 5.90 6.66
CA SER A 414 10.27 7.04 7.37
C SER A 414 10.87 8.10 6.45
N LYS A 415 11.58 7.72 5.37
CA LYS A 415 12.15 8.67 4.42
C LYS A 415 11.05 9.30 3.56
N GLY A 416 10.02 8.53 3.16
CA GLY A 416 8.84 9.04 2.46
C GLY A 416 8.09 10.08 3.30
N ALA A 417 7.80 9.79 4.56
CA ALA A 417 7.17 10.73 5.49
C ALA A 417 8.01 12.01 5.69
N ASN A 418 9.33 11.88 5.84
CA ASN A 418 10.23 13.02 5.99
C ASN A 418 10.38 13.83 4.69
N LEU A 419 10.27 13.23 3.51
CA LEU A 419 10.17 13.93 2.23
C LEU A 419 8.91 14.78 2.18
N LEU A 420 7.74 14.21 2.47
CA LEU A 420 6.47 14.93 2.50
C LEU A 420 6.48 16.06 3.54
N HIS A 421 7.08 15.82 4.70
CA HIS A 421 7.28 16.86 5.71
C HIS A 421 8.17 17.99 5.21
N THR A 422 9.27 17.69 4.51
CA THR A 422 10.15 18.66 3.85
C THR A 422 9.41 19.47 2.80
N ILE A 423 8.58 18.83 1.96
CA ILE A 423 7.77 19.50 0.93
C ILE A 423 6.75 20.46 1.57
N ARG A 424 6.16 20.09 2.71
CA ARG A 424 5.31 20.99 3.49
C ARG A 424 6.07 22.27 3.91
N GLN A 425 7.34 22.16 4.31
CA GLN A 425 8.14 23.35 4.64
C GLN A 425 8.44 24.19 3.39
N ILE A 426 8.72 23.56 2.25
CA ILE A 426 8.88 24.26 0.96
C ILE A 426 7.59 25.00 0.59
N THR A 427 6.44 24.41 0.83
CA THR A 427 5.13 25.03 0.58
C THR A 427 4.91 26.28 1.45
N ASN A 428 5.43 26.29 2.67
CA ASN A 428 5.35 27.38 3.66
C ASN A 428 3.94 27.96 3.87
N ASP A 429 2.92 27.12 3.68
CA ASP A 429 1.51 27.45 3.83
C ASP A 429 0.76 26.16 4.17
N ASP A 430 0.41 25.97 5.43
CA ASP A 430 -0.24 24.76 5.92
C ASP A 430 -1.63 24.55 5.29
N GLU A 431 -2.36 25.64 4.99
CA GLU A 431 -3.67 25.55 4.35
C GLU A 431 -3.54 25.16 2.88
N LYS A 432 -2.53 25.66 2.17
CA LYS A 432 -2.21 25.24 0.81
C LYS A 432 -1.80 23.78 0.78
N TRP A 433 -0.97 23.33 1.74
CA TRP A 433 -0.56 21.95 1.89
C TRP A 433 -1.77 21.03 2.14
N ARG A 434 -2.65 21.40 3.06
CA ARG A 434 -3.90 20.68 3.33
C ARG A 434 -4.78 20.58 2.07
N LYS A 435 -4.95 21.68 1.33
CA LYS A 435 -5.70 21.68 0.06
C LYS A 435 -5.07 20.76 -0.98
N THR A 436 -3.73 20.69 -1.04
CA THR A 436 -3.02 19.78 -1.94
C THR A 436 -3.30 18.31 -1.60
N LEU A 437 -3.23 17.93 -0.30
CA LEU A 437 -3.52 16.56 0.14
C LEU A 437 -4.99 16.18 -0.10
N ARG A 438 -5.94 17.05 0.21
CA ARG A 438 -7.37 16.84 -0.07
C ARG A 438 -7.64 16.76 -1.58
N GLY A 439 -6.94 17.58 -2.35
CA GLY A 439 -7.04 17.60 -3.80
C GLY A 439 -6.50 16.32 -4.44
N LEU A 440 -5.43 15.70 -3.91
CA LEU A 440 -4.96 14.38 -4.34
C LEU A 440 -6.09 13.36 -4.23
N ASN A 441 -6.70 13.23 -3.04
CA ASN A 441 -7.77 12.27 -2.79
C ASN A 441 -9.06 12.53 -3.61
N LYS A 442 -9.29 13.78 -4.01
CA LYS A 442 -10.39 14.14 -4.91
C LYS A 442 -10.09 13.82 -6.37
N THR A 443 -8.86 14.11 -6.82
CA THR A 443 -8.46 13.99 -8.23
C THR A 443 -8.26 12.54 -8.62
N PHE A 444 -7.65 11.76 -7.74
CA PHE A 444 -7.37 10.34 -7.96
C PHE A 444 -8.32 9.43 -7.16
N TYR A 445 -9.54 9.89 -6.93
CA TYR A 445 -10.55 9.15 -6.18
C TYR A 445 -10.85 7.80 -6.84
N HIS A 446 -10.64 6.71 -6.11
CA HIS A 446 -10.75 5.32 -6.57
C HIS A 446 -9.98 5.07 -7.89
N GLN A 447 -8.71 5.46 -7.92
CA GLN A 447 -7.88 5.30 -9.11
C GLN A 447 -6.53 4.68 -8.79
N THR A 448 -6.03 3.93 -9.77
CA THR A 448 -4.64 3.49 -9.80
C THR A 448 -3.75 4.58 -10.41
N VAL A 449 -2.57 4.80 -9.83
CA VAL A 449 -1.66 5.89 -10.18
C VAL A 449 -0.20 5.44 -10.31
N THR A 450 0.57 6.21 -11.05
CA THR A 450 2.04 6.15 -11.04
C THR A 450 2.61 7.19 -10.07
N SER A 451 3.82 6.96 -9.57
CA SER A 451 4.58 7.95 -8.79
C SER A 451 4.63 9.31 -9.49
N ASN A 452 4.89 9.33 -10.80
CA ASN A 452 4.96 10.56 -11.58
C ASN A 452 3.67 11.38 -11.56
N GLN A 453 2.49 10.75 -11.56
CA GLN A 453 1.22 11.47 -11.47
C GLN A 453 1.09 12.19 -10.13
N ILE A 454 1.47 11.53 -9.03
CA ILE A 454 1.46 12.10 -7.68
C ILE A 454 2.49 13.24 -7.54
N GLU A 455 3.72 13.02 -8.00
CA GLU A 455 4.81 14.00 -7.97
C GLU A 455 4.45 15.28 -8.76
N ASN A 456 3.91 15.12 -9.96
CA ASN A 456 3.47 16.24 -10.82
C ASN A 456 2.32 16.99 -10.17
N TYR A 457 1.31 16.27 -9.65
CA TYR A 457 0.17 16.91 -9.00
C TYR A 457 0.61 17.77 -7.81
N ILE A 458 1.51 17.27 -6.96
CA ILE A 458 2.03 18.04 -5.82
C ILE A 458 2.80 19.28 -6.32
N SER A 459 3.70 19.11 -7.29
CA SER A 459 4.50 20.21 -7.86
C SER A 459 3.62 21.34 -8.40
N GLU A 460 2.59 21.01 -9.18
CA GLU A 460 1.65 21.95 -9.75
C GLU A 460 0.86 22.71 -8.67
N ASN A 461 0.35 22.00 -7.67
CA ASN A 461 -0.49 22.60 -6.63
C ASN A 461 0.28 23.47 -5.65
N ILE A 462 1.54 23.14 -5.36
CA ILE A 462 2.41 24.01 -4.52
C ILE A 462 3.06 25.12 -5.34
N GLY A 463 3.06 25.06 -6.68
CA GLY A 463 3.62 26.06 -7.58
C GLY A 463 5.16 26.10 -7.59
N PHE A 464 5.80 24.96 -7.34
CA PHE A 464 7.24 24.78 -7.43
C PHE A 464 7.54 23.42 -8.08
N ASP A 465 8.43 23.39 -9.06
CA ASP A 465 8.86 22.13 -9.70
C ASP A 465 9.73 21.32 -8.73
N LEU A 466 9.15 20.27 -8.18
CA LEU A 466 9.79 19.37 -7.23
C LEU A 466 10.51 18.19 -7.89
N LYS A 467 10.62 18.14 -9.22
CA LYS A 467 11.20 16.97 -9.92
C LYS A 467 12.52 16.52 -9.30
N TYR A 468 13.49 17.45 -9.15
CA TYR A 468 14.79 17.10 -8.58
C TYR A 468 14.75 16.78 -7.08
N VAL A 469 13.74 17.29 -6.37
CA VAL A 469 13.53 16.93 -4.95
C VAL A 469 13.04 15.49 -4.87
N PHE A 470 12.03 15.12 -5.65
CA PHE A 470 11.54 13.74 -5.71
C PHE A 470 12.63 12.79 -6.21
N ASP A 471 13.35 13.12 -7.28
CA ASP A 471 14.44 12.29 -7.79
C ASP A 471 15.52 12.03 -6.72
N GLN A 472 15.89 13.06 -5.95
CA GLN A 472 16.89 12.96 -4.88
C GLN A 472 16.45 12.03 -3.75
N TYR A 473 15.21 12.14 -3.28
CA TYR A 473 14.77 11.39 -2.11
C TYR A 473 14.21 10.01 -2.44
N LEU A 474 13.58 9.85 -3.61
CA LEU A 474 12.94 8.59 -4.01
C LEU A 474 13.86 7.66 -4.81
N ARG A 475 14.73 8.23 -5.66
CA ARG A 475 15.52 7.48 -6.65
C ARG A 475 17.02 7.46 -6.34
N ASP A 476 17.46 8.23 -5.32
CA ASP A 476 18.85 8.29 -4.87
C ASP A 476 18.94 8.00 -3.36
N ILE A 477 20.08 7.48 -2.94
CA ILE A 477 20.34 7.14 -1.53
C ILE A 477 20.95 8.30 -0.74
N ARG A 478 21.49 9.30 -1.43
CA ARG A 478 22.17 10.43 -0.79
C ARG A 478 21.18 11.39 -0.16
N ILE A 479 21.50 11.90 1.02
CA ILE A 479 20.77 12.99 1.66
C ILE A 479 21.48 14.30 1.40
N PRO A 480 20.77 15.35 0.95
CA PRO A 480 21.36 16.65 0.65
C PRO A 480 22.10 17.24 1.85
N ILE A 481 23.25 17.85 1.59
CA ILE A 481 24.02 18.60 2.59
C ILE A 481 24.01 20.07 2.19
N LEU A 482 23.52 20.93 3.08
CA LEU A 482 23.73 22.38 2.95
C LEU A 482 25.13 22.71 3.44
N GLU A 483 26.06 22.77 2.50
CA GLU A 483 27.45 23.15 2.76
C GLU A 483 27.57 24.66 2.79
N TYR A 484 28.15 25.20 3.85
CA TYR A 484 28.30 26.65 3.96
C TYR A 484 29.55 27.11 4.73
N THR A 485 29.97 28.34 4.43
CA THR A 485 31.06 29.01 5.15
C THR A 485 30.70 30.45 5.44
N ILE A 486 31.20 30.95 6.59
CA ILE A 486 31.06 32.37 6.98
C ILE A 486 32.43 32.95 7.19
N LYS A 487 32.82 33.88 6.31
CA LYS A 487 34.09 34.60 6.42
C LYS A 487 33.92 36.08 6.04
N ASN A 488 34.42 37.00 6.88
CA ASN A 488 34.39 38.45 6.62
C ASN A 488 32.97 38.98 6.29
N LYS A 489 31.95 38.55 7.04
CA LYS A 489 30.53 38.90 6.82
C LYS A 489 29.98 38.43 5.47
N LYS A 490 30.66 37.52 4.80
CA LYS A 490 30.20 36.85 3.61
C LYS A 490 29.77 35.45 3.99
N PHE A 491 28.55 35.07 3.61
CA PHE A 491 27.98 33.75 3.73
C PHE A 491 27.99 33.12 2.35
N LYS A 492 28.76 32.04 2.20
CA LYS A 492 28.76 31.19 0.99
C LYS A 492 28.02 29.90 1.29
N TYR A 493 27.23 29.43 0.34
CA TYR A 493 26.43 28.23 0.51
C TYR A 493 26.22 27.53 -0.80
N ARG A 494 26.02 26.19 -0.77
CA ARG A 494 25.65 25.34 -1.90
C ARG A 494 24.99 24.06 -1.41
N TRP A 495 24.36 23.34 -2.32
CA TRP A 495 24.07 21.93 -2.12
C TRP A 495 25.28 21.07 -2.48
N SER A 496 25.61 20.11 -1.62
CA SER A 496 26.53 19.01 -1.86
C SER A 496 25.85 17.67 -1.57
N ASN A 497 26.45 16.56 -1.93
CA ASN A 497 25.93 15.21 -1.79
C ASN A 497 24.54 15.02 -2.46
N THR A 498 24.35 15.63 -3.63
CA THR A 498 23.09 15.62 -4.37
C THR A 498 23.26 15.15 -5.81
N ILE A 499 22.15 14.84 -6.46
CA ILE A 499 22.10 14.62 -7.92
C ILE A 499 22.37 15.94 -8.65
N ASP A 500 22.73 15.82 -9.93
CA ASP A 500 22.90 16.99 -10.80
C ASP A 500 21.56 17.73 -10.98
N GLY A 501 21.61 19.06 -10.93
CA GLY A 501 20.41 19.90 -11.08
C GLY A 501 19.59 20.06 -9.81
N PHE A 502 19.96 19.46 -8.68
CA PHE A 502 19.24 19.61 -7.42
C PHE A 502 19.13 21.09 -6.99
N ASN A 503 17.93 21.56 -6.75
CA ASN A 503 17.60 22.98 -6.60
C ASN A 503 16.63 23.29 -5.45
N MET A 504 16.47 22.37 -4.50
CA MET A 504 15.53 22.52 -3.38
C MET A 504 15.73 23.86 -2.66
N PRO A 505 14.70 24.72 -2.54
CA PRO A 505 14.74 25.91 -1.71
C PRO A 505 14.72 25.53 -0.23
N ILE A 506 15.36 26.33 0.61
CA ILE A 506 15.40 26.08 2.04
C ILE A 506 15.27 27.40 2.81
N GLU A 507 14.43 27.42 3.86
CA GLU A 507 14.36 28.53 4.79
C GLU A 507 15.43 28.37 5.89
N VAL A 508 16.15 29.44 6.16
CA VAL A 508 17.17 29.50 7.23
C VAL A 508 16.97 30.75 8.05
N ILE A 509 17.42 30.73 9.28
CA ILE A 509 17.44 31.93 10.14
C ILE A 509 18.85 32.54 10.08
N ILE A 510 18.95 33.72 9.50
CA ILE A 510 20.18 34.52 9.43
C ILE A 510 19.93 35.83 10.12
N ASP A 511 20.83 36.21 11.03
CA ASP A 511 20.70 37.46 11.77
C ASP A 511 19.34 37.58 12.50
N LYS A 512 18.83 36.48 13.04
CA LYS A 512 17.53 36.35 13.71
C LYS A 512 16.32 36.61 12.78
N LYS A 513 16.51 36.53 11.47
CA LYS A 513 15.43 36.68 10.47
C LYS A 513 15.37 35.47 9.58
N LYS A 514 14.17 35.01 9.32
CA LYS A 514 13.91 33.99 8.33
C LYS A 514 14.29 34.50 6.93
N LYS A 515 14.98 33.66 6.17
CA LYS A 515 15.39 33.93 4.78
C LYS A 515 15.31 32.66 3.94
N TRP A 516 14.73 32.81 2.78
CA TRP A 516 14.77 31.78 1.75
C TRP A 516 16.10 31.80 1.01
N LEU A 517 16.73 30.66 0.92
CA LEU A 517 17.86 30.38 0.03
C LEU A 517 17.42 29.52 -1.14
N SER A 518 18.06 29.72 -2.28
CA SER A 518 17.95 28.86 -3.46
C SER A 518 19.33 28.28 -3.79
N PRO A 519 19.86 27.35 -2.99
CA PRO A 519 21.17 26.76 -3.25
C PRO A 519 21.13 25.92 -4.53
N THR A 520 22.28 25.72 -5.13
CA THR A 520 22.53 24.79 -6.22
C THR A 520 23.86 24.08 -5.94
N ASN A 521 24.30 23.18 -6.79
CA ASN A 521 25.62 22.53 -6.65
C ASN A 521 26.79 23.52 -6.75
N SER A 522 26.55 24.75 -7.23
CA SER A 522 27.54 25.81 -7.31
C SER A 522 27.45 26.77 -6.12
N TRP A 523 28.60 27.27 -5.66
CA TRP A 523 28.68 28.23 -4.58
C TRP A 523 27.94 29.53 -4.90
N LYS A 524 27.03 29.90 -4.02
CA LYS A 524 26.37 31.23 -3.97
C LYS A 524 26.89 32.00 -2.77
N GLU A 525 26.86 33.34 -2.85
CA GLU A 525 27.37 34.22 -1.80
C GLU A 525 26.37 35.35 -1.49
N MET A 526 26.24 35.67 -0.22
CA MET A 526 25.50 36.85 0.23
C MET A 526 26.19 37.50 1.46
N SER A 527 25.92 38.78 1.67
CA SER A 527 26.41 39.50 2.86
C SER A 527 25.50 39.28 4.06
N ILE A 528 26.10 39.08 5.25
CA ILE A 528 25.38 38.90 6.51
C ILE A 528 26.00 39.80 7.60
N LYS A 529 25.23 40.12 8.63
CA LYS A 529 25.70 41.00 9.74
C LYS A 529 26.38 40.17 10.82
N ASN A 530 25.80 39.07 11.22
CA ASN A 530 26.28 38.17 12.27
C ASN A 530 26.91 36.89 11.67
N LYS A 531 27.44 36.01 12.55
CA LYS A 531 28.07 34.76 12.13
C LYS A 531 27.20 33.53 12.42
N THR A 532 25.92 33.72 12.72
CA THR A 532 25.03 32.65 13.12
C THR A 532 24.02 32.35 12.01
N ILE A 533 23.93 31.11 11.65
CA ILE A 533 22.91 30.53 10.76
C ILE A 533 22.30 29.35 11.47
N GLU A 534 20.99 29.25 11.40
CA GLU A 534 20.23 28.12 11.88
C GLU A 534 19.41 27.60 10.71
N VAL A 535 19.55 26.32 10.42
CA VAL A 535 18.75 25.59 9.43
C VAL A 535 17.57 24.94 10.16
N ASP A 536 16.38 25.11 9.60
CA ASP A 536 15.20 24.54 10.21
C ASP A 536 15.29 22.99 10.20
N ARG A 537 15.11 22.39 11.36
CA ARG A 537 15.19 20.94 11.58
C ARG A 537 14.11 20.15 10.83
N ASP A 538 13.04 20.82 10.42
CA ASP A 538 11.92 20.20 9.71
C ASP A 538 12.30 19.78 8.28
N TYR A 539 13.36 20.37 7.71
CA TYR A 539 13.94 19.85 6.47
C TYR A 539 14.77 18.60 6.73
N TYR A 540 14.60 17.57 5.89
CA TYR A 540 15.43 16.36 5.95
C TYR A 540 16.72 16.57 5.15
N VAL A 541 17.64 17.33 5.71
CA VAL A 541 18.96 17.66 5.17
C VAL A 541 20.02 17.60 6.26
N TYR A 542 21.28 17.48 5.86
CA TYR A 542 22.42 17.69 6.76
C TYR A 542 23.05 19.06 6.51
N THR A 543 23.91 19.50 7.42
CA THR A 543 24.68 20.76 7.33
C THR A 543 26.14 20.49 7.54
N GLU A 544 27.02 21.18 6.80
CA GLU A 544 28.47 21.11 6.91
C GLU A 544 29.13 22.50 6.80
#